data_f7576bfb539aa1577bd49a6f6f996e87
#
_entry.id   f7576bfb539aa1577bd49a6f6f996e87
#
_cell.length_a   1.000
_cell.length_b   1.000
_cell.length_c   1.000
_cell.angle_alpha   90.00
_cell.angle_beta   90.00
_cell.angle_gamma   90.00
#
_symmetry.space_group_name_H-M   'P 1'
#
loop_
_entity.id
_entity.type
_entity.pdbx_description
1 polymer ?
#
loop_
_entity_poly.entity_id
_entity_poly.type
_entity_poly.pdbx_seq_one_letter_code
_entity_poly.pdbx_strand_id
1 'polypeptide(L)'
;MNDIKELGTILSIWAHPDDEAYLCGGIMAMASAAQSRVVCVTATRGELGVTDPTRWPPEQLLTIREAELAECLRILGVTEHRWLGYPDGGCDSIDADAAIEQIAGIVRDVAPDTILTFPPDGQTGHPDHIAVHRWSVEAVRRTGIGTLHVFANTQEWLDDQLARWTELGAIVGEPPIAWAGPLSIDLTLTGQVLDIKYAALAAQASQTEAVRAVVGEQAYRELIRIERFAAFAPQQAPVSQAMT
;
A
#
# COMPACT_ATOMS: atom_id res chain seq x y z
N MET A 1 -1.60 -19.16 -1.46
CA MET A 1 -0.43 -19.07 -2.37
C MET A 1 0.65 -19.98 -1.82
N ASN A 2 1.20 -20.87 -2.65
CA ASN A 2 2.22 -21.85 -2.22
C ASN A 2 3.66 -21.41 -2.55
N ASP A 3 3.86 -20.55 -3.55
CA ASP A 3 5.15 -20.01 -3.96
C ASP A 3 5.00 -18.55 -4.36
N ILE A 4 5.91 -17.69 -3.88
CA ILE A 4 5.93 -16.26 -4.23
C ILE A 4 6.15 -16.02 -5.73
N LYS A 5 6.81 -16.96 -6.42
CA LYS A 5 7.05 -16.90 -7.86
C LYS A 5 5.78 -17.01 -8.70
N GLU A 6 4.68 -17.54 -8.14
CA GLU A 6 3.38 -17.59 -8.81
C GLU A 6 2.81 -16.18 -9.09
N LEU A 7 3.30 -15.16 -8.38
CA LEU A 7 2.91 -13.77 -8.60
C LEU A 7 3.54 -13.14 -9.86
N GLY A 8 4.59 -13.77 -10.43
CA GLY A 8 5.27 -13.29 -11.64
C GLY A 8 5.86 -11.88 -11.47
N THR A 9 5.66 -11.02 -12.48
CA THR A 9 5.98 -9.59 -12.41
C THR A 9 4.95 -8.85 -11.58
N ILE A 10 5.41 -8.16 -10.55
CA ILE A 10 4.52 -7.43 -9.61
C ILE A 10 4.58 -5.93 -9.89
N LEU A 11 3.40 -5.31 -10.00
CA LEU A 11 3.21 -3.86 -9.97
C LEU A 11 2.42 -3.50 -8.72
N SER A 12 3.00 -2.74 -7.81
CA SER A 12 2.30 -2.24 -6.62
C SER A 12 2.02 -0.74 -6.75
N ILE A 13 0.80 -0.29 -6.42
CA ILE A 13 0.35 1.09 -6.67
C ILE A 13 -0.24 1.65 -5.38
N TRP A 14 0.40 2.71 -4.84
CA TRP A 14 0.13 3.27 -3.52
C TRP A 14 -0.02 4.80 -3.58
N ALA A 15 -0.59 5.38 -2.54
CA ALA A 15 -0.83 6.82 -2.45
C ALA A 15 0.39 7.56 -1.91
N HIS A 16 0.96 7.09 -0.82
CA HIS A 16 2.04 7.78 -0.10
C HIS A 16 3.25 6.87 0.12
N PRO A 17 4.44 7.43 0.32
CA PRO A 17 5.56 6.68 0.88
C PRO A 17 5.19 6.10 2.25
N ASP A 18 5.40 4.83 2.47
CA ASP A 18 5.11 3.94 3.59
C ASP A 18 4.00 2.92 3.33
N ASP A 19 2.98 3.23 2.54
CA ASP A 19 1.88 2.32 2.19
C ASP A 19 2.41 0.99 1.63
N GLU A 20 3.39 1.04 0.73
CA GLU A 20 3.99 -0.13 0.10
C GLU A 20 4.62 -1.06 1.13
N ALA A 21 5.29 -0.47 2.12
CA ALA A 21 5.97 -1.24 3.15
C ALA A 21 5.00 -1.80 4.18
N TYR A 22 3.98 -1.03 4.57
CA TYR A 22 2.93 -1.51 5.47
C TYR A 22 2.12 -2.65 4.85
N LEU A 23 1.68 -2.50 3.61
CA LEU A 23 0.69 -3.39 3.02
C LEU A 23 1.30 -4.59 2.28
N CYS A 24 2.47 -4.45 1.65
CA CYS A 24 3.08 -5.54 0.88
C CYS A 24 4.62 -5.64 0.97
N GLY A 25 5.25 -5.03 1.99
CA GLY A 25 6.71 -5.04 2.12
C GLY A 25 7.33 -6.43 2.17
N GLY A 26 6.68 -7.40 2.83
CA GLY A 26 7.12 -8.79 2.84
C GLY A 26 7.00 -9.48 1.48
N ILE A 27 5.88 -9.25 0.78
CA ILE A 27 5.69 -9.75 -0.60
C ILE A 27 6.79 -9.20 -1.50
N MET A 28 7.06 -7.89 -1.46
CA MET A 28 8.10 -7.24 -2.27
C MET A 28 9.48 -7.83 -1.97
N ALA A 29 9.83 -8.00 -0.68
CA ALA A 29 11.11 -8.57 -0.27
C ALA A 29 11.28 -10.02 -0.75
N MET A 30 10.26 -10.85 -0.57
CA MET A 30 10.29 -12.25 -1.01
C MET A 30 10.37 -12.37 -2.54
N ALA A 31 9.59 -11.57 -3.28
CA ALA A 31 9.59 -11.57 -4.73
C ALA A 31 10.94 -11.11 -5.28
N SER A 32 11.52 -10.03 -4.74
CA SER A 32 12.84 -9.54 -5.11
C SER A 32 13.93 -10.58 -4.84
N ALA A 33 13.90 -11.24 -3.68
CA ALA A 33 14.83 -12.33 -3.34
C ALA A 33 14.68 -13.54 -4.30
N ALA A 34 13.47 -13.79 -4.79
CA ALA A 34 13.19 -14.82 -5.80
C ALA A 34 13.51 -14.40 -7.23
N GLN A 35 14.08 -13.20 -7.43
CA GLN A 35 14.43 -12.59 -8.73
C GLN A 35 13.20 -12.29 -9.61
N SER A 36 12.02 -12.13 -9.04
CA SER A 36 10.87 -11.60 -9.73
C SER A 36 11.03 -10.08 -9.95
N ARG A 37 10.54 -9.56 -11.07
CA ARG A 37 10.50 -8.11 -11.30
C ARG A 37 9.42 -7.49 -10.40
N VAL A 38 9.80 -6.48 -9.62
CA VAL A 38 8.90 -5.71 -8.76
C VAL A 38 9.01 -4.24 -9.11
N VAL A 39 7.88 -3.63 -9.45
CA VAL A 39 7.76 -2.19 -9.72
C VAL A 39 6.84 -1.56 -8.70
N CYS A 40 7.31 -0.52 -8.02
CA CYS A 40 6.51 0.26 -7.08
C CYS A 40 6.09 1.59 -7.72
N VAL A 41 4.82 1.97 -7.54
CA VAL A 41 4.27 3.25 -7.97
C VAL A 41 3.71 3.97 -6.75
N THR A 42 4.08 5.25 -6.57
CA THR A 42 3.57 6.08 -5.49
C THR A 42 2.97 7.36 -6.08
N ALA A 43 1.74 7.70 -5.68
CA ALA A 43 1.00 8.80 -6.29
C ALA A 43 1.52 10.17 -5.85
N THR A 44 1.76 10.36 -4.57
CA THR A 44 2.20 11.63 -3.95
C THR A 44 3.53 11.46 -3.24
N ARG A 45 4.08 12.54 -2.72
CA ARG A 45 5.27 12.48 -1.87
C ARG A 45 4.97 12.51 -0.39
N GLY A 46 3.67 12.57 -0.03
CA GLY A 46 3.23 12.57 1.35
C GLY A 46 3.67 13.81 2.14
N GLU A 47 3.81 14.96 1.46
CA GLU A 47 4.40 16.17 2.01
C GLU A 47 3.57 16.85 3.10
N LEU A 48 2.31 16.44 3.28
CA LEU A 48 1.44 16.93 4.37
C LEU A 48 1.49 16.05 5.63
N GLY A 49 2.11 14.87 5.57
CA GLY A 49 2.18 13.92 6.67
C GLY A 49 3.17 14.32 7.79
N VAL A 50 3.00 15.51 8.36
CA VAL A 50 3.88 16.02 9.42
C VAL A 50 3.58 15.36 10.76
N THR A 51 4.50 14.56 11.29
CA THR A 51 4.36 13.88 12.59
C THR A 51 5.05 14.65 13.73
N ASP A 52 6.24 15.21 13.48
CA ASP A 52 6.99 16.06 14.40
C ASP A 52 7.67 17.20 13.60
N PRO A 53 7.11 18.43 13.63
CA PRO A 53 7.63 19.54 12.85
C PRO A 53 8.99 20.05 13.31
N THR A 54 9.43 19.70 14.52
CA THR A 54 10.76 20.10 15.03
C THR A 54 11.86 19.20 14.49
N ARG A 55 11.55 17.93 14.26
CA ARG A 55 12.45 16.92 13.73
C ARG A 55 12.35 16.77 12.22
N TRP A 56 11.14 16.88 11.71
CA TRP A 56 10.78 16.75 10.30
C TRP A 56 10.12 18.05 9.81
N PRO A 57 10.92 19.09 9.48
CA PRO A 57 10.37 20.39 9.07
C PRO A 57 9.45 20.26 7.85
N PRO A 58 8.24 20.86 7.87
CA PRO A 58 7.27 20.72 6.77
C PRO A 58 7.85 21.09 5.39
N GLU A 59 8.70 22.12 5.34
CA GLU A 59 9.34 22.59 4.10
C GLU A 59 10.38 21.63 3.53
N GLN A 60 10.83 20.64 4.31
CA GLN A 60 11.79 19.63 3.91
C GLN A 60 11.15 18.24 3.77
N LEU A 61 9.92 18.07 4.24
CA LEU A 61 9.29 16.76 4.37
C LEU A 61 9.20 16.01 3.05
N LEU A 62 8.89 16.69 1.94
CA LEU A 62 8.88 16.09 0.62
C LEU A 62 10.21 15.40 0.31
N THR A 63 11.32 16.11 0.46
CA THR A 63 12.67 15.58 0.17
C THR A 63 13.07 14.47 1.14
N ILE A 64 12.66 14.60 2.41
CA ILE A 64 12.92 13.58 3.43
C ILE A 64 12.19 12.30 3.04
N ARG A 65 10.88 12.35 2.75
CA ARG A 65 10.10 11.16 2.40
C ARG A 65 10.53 10.52 1.08
N GLU A 66 10.98 11.30 0.09
CA GLU A 66 11.60 10.74 -1.12
C GLU A 66 12.86 9.92 -0.80
N ALA A 67 13.72 10.43 0.07
CA ALA A 67 14.93 9.72 0.48
C ALA A 67 14.62 8.48 1.35
N GLU A 68 13.66 8.58 2.25
CA GLU A 68 13.20 7.48 3.08
C GLU A 68 12.58 6.35 2.25
N LEU A 69 11.73 6.69 1.26
CA LEU A 69 11.17 5.70 0.33
C LEU A 69 12.26 5.02 -0.48
N ALA A 70 13.24 5.78 -0.99
CA ALA A 70 14.35 5.20 -1.76
C ALA A 70 15.14 4.18 -0.93
N GLU A 71 15.40 4.47 0.35
CA GLU A 71 16.07 3.54 1.26
C GLU A 71 15.18 2.34 1.62
N CYS A 72 13.90 2.57 1.86
CA CYS A 72 12.90 1.51 2.08
C CYS A 72 12.91 0.51 0.92
N LEU A 73 12.75 0.99 -0.31
CA LEU A 73 12.73 0.14 -1.51
C LEU A 73 14.07 -0.60 -1.71
N ARG A 74 15.19 0.05 -1.41
CA ARG A 74 16.51 -0.60 -1.44
C ARG A 74 16.59 -1.77 -0.45
N ILE A 75 16.06 -1.61 0.78
CA ILE A 75 16.01 -2.68 1.80
C ILE A 75 15.12 -3.83 1.33
N LEU A 76 13.99 -3.53 0.68
CA LEU A 76 13.08 -4.53 0.10
C LEU A 76 13.62 -5.20 -1.16
N GLY A 77 14.75 -4.70 -1.72
CA GLY A 77 15.33 -5.20 -2.96
C GLY A 77 14.60 -4.76 -4.22
N VAL A 78 13.74 -3.74 -4.13
CA VAL A 78 13.01 -3.17 -5.25
C VAL A 78 13.84 -2.09 -5.93
N THR A 79 14.07 -2.22 -7.23
CA THR A 79 14.95 -1.32 -8.00
C THR A 79 14.18 -0.42 -8.97
N GLU A 80 12.90 -0.68 -9.22
CA GLU A 80 12.07 0.11 -10.12
C GLU A 80 10.98 0.84 -9.32
N HIS A 81 11.04 2.17 -9.34
CA HIS A 81 10.03 3.04 -8.72
C HIS A 81 9.57 4.12 -9.69
N ARG A 82 8.29 4.49 -9.62
CA ARG A 82 7.68 5.55 -10.42
C ARG A 82 6.78 6.44 -9.57
N TRP A 83 6.97 7.75 -9.68
CA TRP A 83 6.06 8.74 -9.13
C TRP A 83 4.95 9.06 -10.13
N LEU A 84 3.68 9.19 -9.65
CA LEU A 84 2.63 9.80 -10.44
C LEU A 84 2.74 11.34 -10.41
N GLY A 85 3.23 11.90 -9.30
CA GLY A 85 3.54 13.32 -9.18
C GLY A 85 2.35 14.19 -8.79
N TYR A 86 1.34 13.62 -8.16
CA TYR A 86 0.18 14.35 -7.63
C TYR A 86 0.50 14.98 -6.27
N PRO A 87 -0.19 16.09 -5.90
CA PRO A 87 -0.05 16.69 -4.58
C PRO A 87 -0.68 15.78 -3.51
N ASP A 88 -0.06 15.73 -2.35
CA ASP A 88 -0.57 15.00 -1.17
C ASP A 88 -1.89 15.62 -0.69
N GLY A 89 -2.85 14.76 -0.29
CA GLY A 89 -4.19 15.16 0.11
C GLY A 89 -5.06 15.69 -1.04
N GLY A 90 -4.60 15.59 -2.30
CA GLY A 90 -5.26 16.17 -3.46
C GLY A 90 -5.75 15.18 -4.51
N CYS A 91 -5.55 13.88 -4.31
CA CYS A 91 -5.86 12.88 -5.34
C CYS A 91 -7.35 12.83 -5.72
N ASP A 92 -8.26 13.11 -4.80
CA ASP A 92 -9.70 13.15 -5.06
C ASP A 92 -10.12 14.31 -5.98
N SER A 93 -9.29 15.35 -6.10
CA SER A 93 -9.51 16.55 -6.92
C SER A 93 -8.83 16.46 -8.30
N ILE A 94 -8.05 15.41 -8.56
CA ILE A 94 -7.37 15.19 -9.84
C ILE A 94 -8.37 14.75 -10.91
N ASP A 95 -8.11 15.15 -12.17
CA ASP A 95 -8.81 14.57 -13.31
C ASP A 95 -8.58 13.05 -13.34
N ALA A 96 -9.63 12.32 -12.97
CA ALA A 96 -9.55 10.89 -12.82
C ALA A 96 -9.16 10.19 -14.15
N ASP A 97 -9.63 10.68 -15.31
CA ASP A 97 -9.29 10.09 -16.60
C ASP A 97 -7.80 10.25 -16.93
N ALA A 98 -7.21 11.40 -16.61
CA ALA A 98 -5.77 11.61 -16.76
C ALA A 98 -4.95 10.69 -15.86
N ALA A 99 -5.34 10.54 -14.59
CA ALA A 99 -4.67 9.67 -13.64
C ALA A 99 -4.78 8.19 -14.04
N ILE A 100 -5.96 7.76 -14.46
CA ILE A 100 -6.21 6.39 -14.94
C ILE A 100 -5.36 6.10 -16.18
N GLU A 101 -5.26 7.01 -17.13
CA GLU A 101 -4.47 6.79 -18.34
C GLU A 101 -2.97 6.77 -18.04
N GLN A 102 -2.49 7.56 -17.08
CA GLN A 102 -1.10 7.50 -16.61
C GLN A 102 -0.78 6.12 -16.01
N ILE A 103 -1.66 5.59 -15.13
CA ILE A 103 -1.50 4.25 -14.56
C ILE A 103 -1.61 3.18 -15.65
N ALA A 104 -2.58 3.29 -16.57
CA ALA A 104 -2.74 2.37 -17.69
C ALA A 104 -1.50 2.34 -18.60
N GLY A 105 -0.85 3.49 -18.80
CA GLY A 105 0.45 3.59 -19.49
C GLY A 105 1.53 2.80 -18.77
N ILE A 106 1.61 2.90 -17.45
CA ILE A 106 2.55 2.13 -16.62
C ILE A 106 2.24 0.63 -16.70
N VAL A 107 0.97 0.24 -16.60
CA VAL A 107 0.53 -1.16 -16.71
C VAL A 107 0.94 -1.77 -18.06
N ARG A 108 0.75 -1.03 -19.17
CA ARG A 108 1.19 -1.50 -20.51
C ARG A 108 2.71 -1.65 -20.61
N ASP A 109 3.47 -0.73 -20.02
CA ASP A 109 4.94 -0.75 -20.07
C ASP A 109 5.54 -1.85 -19.19
N VAL A 110 5.00 -2.05 -17.99
CA VAL A 110 5.46 -3.08 -17.05
C VAL A 110 4.98 -4.47 -17.46
N ALA A 111 3.79 -4.57 -18.04
CA ALA A 111 3.08 -5.81 -18.37
C ALA A 111 3.05 -6.79 -17.18
N PRO A 112 2.50 -6.39 -16.01
CA PRO A 112 2.55 -7.19 -14.79
C PRO A 112 1.64 -8.41 -14.87
N ASP A 113 2.02 -9.48 -14.17
CA ASP A 113 1.14 -10.61 -13.90
C ASP A 113 0.21 -10.31 -12.71
N THR A 114 0.75 -9.63 -11.70
CA THR A 114 0.08 -9.27 -10.44
C THR A 114 0.12 -7.76 -10.22
N ILE A 115 -1.02 -7.18 -9.87
CA ILE A 115 -1.14 -5.78 -9.46
C ILE A 115 -1.68 -5.72 -8.04
N LEU A 116 -0.99 -5.01 -7.14
CA LEU A 116 -1.35 -4.84 -5.73
C LEU A 116 -1.75 -3.39 -5.46
N THR A 117 -2.87 -3.18 -4.75
CA THR A 117 -3.34 -1.84 -4.38
C THR A 117 -4.27 -1.86 -3.16
N PHE A 118 -4.77 -0.71 -2.77
CA PHE A 118 -5.73 -0.55 -1.67
C PHE A 118 -7.07 -1.25 -1.92
N PRO A 119 -7.81 -1.58 -0.84
CA PRO A 119 -9.23 -1.96 -0.93
C PRO A 119 -10.10 -0.75 -1.33
N PRO A 120 -11.40 -0.99 -1.66
CA PRO A 120 -12.33 0.07 -2.04
C PRO A 120 -12.52 1.19 -1.01
N ASP A 121 -12.37 0.88 0.28
CA ASP A 121 -12.45 1.82 1.40
C ASP A 121 -11.13 2.55 1.69
N GLY A 122 -10.05 2.23 0.93
CA GLY A 122 -8.73 2.82 1.10
C GLY A 122 -7.99 2.34 2.34
N GLN A 123 -8.42 1.29 3.00
CA GLN A 123 -7.83 0.69 4.21
C GLN A 123 -7.93 1.58 5.47
N THR A 124 -7.71 2.87 5.34
CA THR A 124 -7.71 3.86 6.43
C THR A 124 -8.82 4.90 6.27
N GLY A 125 -9.59 4.82 5.20
CA GLY A 125 -10.57 5.84 4.81
C GLY A 125 -9.93 7.10 4.21
N HIS A 126 -8.61 7.10 3.94
CA HIS A 126 -7.94 8.26 3.37
C HIS A 126 -8.42 8.53 1.93
N PRO A 127 -8.81 9.78 1.57
CA PRO A 127 -9.32 10.10 0.24
C PRO A 127 -8.36 9.73 -0.90
N ASP A 128 -7.05 9.95 -0.72
CA ASP A 128 -6.03 9.60 -1.70
C ASP A 128 -5.93 8.07 -1.93
N HIS A 129 -6.06 7.27 -0.87
CA HIS A 129 -6.08 5.80 -0.99
C HIS A 129 -7.28 5.32 -1.81
N ILE A 130 -8.45 5.91 -1.54
CA ILE A 130 -9.69 5.61 -2.26
C ILE A 130 -9.57 6.03 -3.74
N ALA A 131 -8.96 7.18 -4.01
CA ALA A 131 -8.72 7.66 -5.38
C ALA A 131 -7.77 6.71 -6.13
N VAL A 132 -6.63 6.35 -5.53
CA VAL A 132 -5.65 5.42 -6.12
C VAL A 132 -6.24 4.04 -6.36
N HIS A 133 -7.07 3.52 -5.44
CA HIS A 133 -7.82 2.28 -5.68
C HIS A 133 -8.68 2.39 -6.95
N ARG A 134 -9.52 3.43 -7.06
CA ARG A 134 -10.42 3.62 -8.21
C ARG A 134 -9.66 3.74 -9.53
N TRP A 135 -8.55 4.48 -9.54
CA TRP A 135 -7.70 4.64 -10.72
C TRP A 135 -7.06 3.31 -11.14
N SER A 136 -6.56 2.55 -10.17
CA SER A 136 -5.94 1.24 -10.41
C SER A 136 -6.94 0.23 -10.99
N VAL A 137 -8.15 0.15 -10.42
CA VAL A 137 -9.24 -0.70 -10.91
C VAL A 137 -9.58 -0.37 -12.36
N GLU A 138 -9.78 0.90 -12.66
CA GLU A 138 -10.17 1.34 -14.01
C GLU A 138 -9.03 1.19 -15.01
N ALA A 139 -7.77 1.43 -14.60
CA ALA A 139 -6.60 1.21 -15.45
C ALA A 139 -6.45 -0.26 -15.84
N VAL A 140 -6.64 -1.19 -14.89
CA VAL A 140 -6.65 -2.64 -15.18
C VAL A 140 -7.82 -3.00 -16.11
N ARG A 141 -9.01 -2.46 -15.88
CA ARG A 141 -10.16 -2.68 -16.76
C ARG A 141 -9.89 -2.21 -18.19
N ARG A 142 -9.25 -1.04 -18.37
CA ARG A 142 -8.93 -0.49 -19.71
C ARG A 142 -7.85 -1.27 -20.44
N THR A 143 -6.88 -1.80 -19.71
CA THR A 143 -5.73 -2.50 -20.30
C THR A 143 -5.99 -3.99 -20.48
N GLY A 144 -6.76 -4.61 -19.60
CA GLY A 144 -6.95 -6.06 -19.54
C GLY A 144 -5.67 -6.83 -19.19
N ILE A 145 -4.66 -6.15 -18.60
CA ILE A 145 -3.35 -6.73 -18.28
C ILE A 145 -3.24 -6.94 -16.77
N GLY A 146 -2.76 -8.11 -16.39
CA GLY A 146 -2.51 -8.50 -15.00
C GLY A 146 -3.77 -8.86 -14.22
N THR A 147 -3.56 -9.47 -13.07
CA THR A 147 -4.62 -9.74 -12.09
C THR A 147 -4.53 -8.71 -10.98
N LEU A 148 -5.63 -7.99 -10.73
CA LEU A 148 -5.70 -7.02 -9.65
C LEU A 148 -5.98 -7.74 -8.32
N HIS A 149 -5.20 -7.42 -7.32
CA HIS A 149 -5.40 -7.85 -5.95
C HIS A 149 -5.48 -6.63 -5.04
N VAL A 150 -6.49 -6.57 -4.20
CA VAL A 150 -6.67 -5.51 -3.22
C VAL A 150 -6.32 -6.03 -1.83
N PHE A 151 -5.73 -5.17 -1.01
CA PHE A 151 -5.49 -5.50 0.39
C PHE A 151 -6.81 -5.89 1.08
N ALA A 152 -6.78 -6.88 1.97
CA ALA A 152 -7.99 -7.46 2.53
C ALA A 152 -7.88 -7.66 4.04
N ASN A 153 -8.68 -6.96 4.81
CA ASN A 153 -8.85 -7.23 6.23
C ASN A 153 -9.81 -8.39 6.44
N THR A 154 -9.46 -9.33 7.29
CA THR A 154 -10.43 -10.31 7.78
C THR A 154 -11.19 -9.74 8.98
N GLN A 155 -12.38 -10.29 9.30
CA GLN A 155 -13.13 -9.88 10.48
C GLN A 155 -12.30 -10.08 11.76
N GLU A 156 -11.58 -11.20 11.86
CA GLU A 156 -10.66 -11.49 12.98
C GLU A 156 -9.60 -10.40 13.15
N TRP A 157 -9.01 -9.92 12.04
CA TRP A 157 -8.02 -8.84 12.08
C TRP A 157 -8.63 -7.53 12.58
N LEU A 158 -9.83 -7.20 12.11
CA LEU A 158 -10.53 -5.99 12.55
C LEU A 158 -10.85 -6.07 14.05
N ASP A 159 -11.38 -7.20 14.52
CA ASP A 159 -11.72 -7.40 15.93
C ASP A 159 -10.49 -7.26 16.85
N ASP A 160 -9.30 -7.67 16.36
CA ASP A 160 -8.06 -7.67 17.13
C ASP A 160 -7.28 -6.34 17.02
N GLN A 161 -7.25 -5.70 15.85
CA GLN A 161 -6.31 -4.62 15.55
C GLN A 161 -6.95 -3.24 15.34
N LEU A 162 -8.22 -3.16 14.92
CA LEU A 162 -8.83 -1.88 14.51
C LEU A 162 -8.78 -0.82 15.63
N ALA A 163 -9.10 -1.20 16.86
CA ALA A 163 -9.08 -0.26 17.99
C ALA A 163 -7.69 0.35 18.18
N ARG A 164 -6.63 -0.47 18.08
CA ARG A 164 -5.25 -0.02 18.21
C ARG A 164 -4.83 0.93 17.08
N TRP A 165 -5.18 0.61 15.84
CA TRP A 165 -4.89 1.49 14.70
C TRP A 165 -5.64 2.82 14.79
N THR A 166 -6.86 2.79 15.32
CA THR A 166 -7.66 4.01 15.60
C THR A 166 -7.00 4.87 16.68
N GLU A 167 -6.55 4.27 17.79
CA GLU A 167 -5.83 4.97 18.86
C GLU A 167 -4.51 5.60 18.39
N LEU A 168 -3.83 4.96 17.42
CA LEU A 168 -2.60 5.45 16.81
C LEU A 168 -2.86 6.54 15.75
N GLY A 169 -4.13 6.87 15.46
CA GLY A 169 -4.49 7.90 14.49
C GLY A 169 -4.32 7.48 13.03
N ALA A 170 -4.18 6.18 12.77
CA ALA A 170 -4.01 5.67 11.40
C ALA A 170 -5.31 5.59 10.61
N ILE A 171 -6.45 5.58 11.28
CA ILE A 171 -7.79 5.61 10.64
C ILE A 171 -8.20 7.07 10.50
N VAL A 172 -8.29 7.54 9.27
CA VAL A 172 -8.54 8.96 8.94
C VAL A 172 -10.02 9.22 8.63
N GLY A 173 -10.66 8.27 7.94
CA GLY A 173 -12.07 8.36 7.54
C GLY A 173 -12.92 7.26 8.15
N GLU A 174 -13.80 6.68 7.34
CA GLU A 174 -14.61 5.52 7.77
C GLU A 174 -13.69 4.32 8.04
N PRO A 175 -13.98 3.53 9.08
CA PRO A 175 -13.21 2.33 9.38
C PRO A 175 -13.22 1.33 8.21
N PRO A 176 -12.13 0.55 8.03
CA PRO A 176 -12.08 -0.46 6.99
C PRO A 176 -13.13 -1.54 7.19
N ILE A 177 -13.59 -2.10 6.08
CA ILE A 177 -14.62 -3.14 6.05
C ILE A 177 -13.96 -4.52 5.90
N ALA A 178 -14.48 -5.52 6.63
CA ALA A 178 -14.02 -6.89 6.50
C ALA A 178 -14.28 -7.43 5.08
N TRP A 179 -13.26 -8.05 4.50
CA TRP A 179 -13.40 -8.75 3.23
C TRP A 179 -14.16 -10.07 3.42
N ALA A 180 -15.28 -10.22 2.73
CA ALA A 180 -16.14 -11.39 2.86
C ALA A 180 -15.79 -12.54 1.89
N GLY A 181 -14.93 -12.29 0.90
CA GLY A 181 -14.55 -13.27 -0.13
C GLY A 181 -13.28 -14.07 0.23
N PRO A 182 -12.88 -15.00 -0.66
CA PRO A 182 -11.64 -15.74 -0.46
C PRO A 182 -10.43 -14.83 -0.61
N LEU A 183 -9.38 -15.13 0.17
CA LEU A 183 -8.07 -14.52 0.02
C LEU A 183 -7.28 -15.24 -1.08
N SER A 184 -6.65 -14.49 -1.95
CA SER A 184 -5.70 -15.02 -2.95
C SER A 184 -4.27 -15.07 -2.40
N ILE A 185 -3.94 -14.16 -1.49
CA ILE A 185 -2.68 -14.11 -0.76
C ILE A 185 -3.01 -14.00 0.72
N ASP A 186 -2.47 -14.88 1.54
CA ASP A 186 -2.60 -14.85 3.01
C ASP A 186 -1.25 -15.23 3.60
N LEU A 187 -0.52 -14.24 4.07
CA LEU A 187 0.84 -14.39 4.58
C LEU A 187 0.93 -13.90 6.02
N THR A 188 1.52 -14.73 6.86
CA THR A 188 2.00 -14.33 8.18
C THR A 188 3.52 -14.34 8.15
N LEU A 189 4.14 -13.17 8.13
CA LEU A 189 5.57 -12.99 8.04
C LEU A 189 6.25 -13.38 9.34
N THR A 190 7.40 -14.05 9.24
CA THR A 190 8.23 -14.46 10.37
C THR A 190 9.71 -14.37 10.00
N GLY A 191 10.59 -14.46 11.00
CA GLY A 191 12.05 -14.54 10.80
C GLY A 191 12.58 -13.40 9.92
N GLN A 192 13.49 -13.72 9.02
CA GLN A 192 14.21 -12.75 8.20
C GLN A 192 13.31 -11.86 7.35
N VAL A 193 12.19 -12.37 6.82
CA VAL A 193 11.29 -11.56 6.00
C VAL A 193 10.61 -10.47 6.83
N LEU A 194 10.18 -10.80 8.05
CA LEU A 194 9.64 -9.81 8.98
C LEU A 194 10.71 -8.80 9.42
N ASP A 195 11.96 -9.24 9.59
CA ASP A 195 13.09 -8.35 9.92
C ASP A 195 13.36 -7.35 8.80
N ILE A 196 13.32 -7.79 7.53
CA ILE A 196 13.47 -6.93 6.36
C ILE A 196 12.32 -5.92 6.28
N LYS A 197 11.07 -6.36 6.43
CA LYS A 197 9.91 -5.45 6.43
C LYS A 197 9.99 -4.42 7.56
N TYR A 198 10.35 -4.86 8.76
CA TYR A 198 10.56 -3.95 9.89
C TYR A 198 11.66 -2.91 9.60
N ALA A 199 12.78 -3.33 9.03
CA ALA A 199 13.87 -2.42 8.67
C ALA A 199 13.46 -1.43 7.58
N ALA A 200 12.68 -1.86 6.58
CA ALA A 200 12.14 -1.02 5.52
C ALA A 200 11.21 0.07 6.07
N LEU A 201 10.28 -0.30 6.96
CA LEU A 201 9.41 0.64 7.67
C LEU A 201 10.22 1.57 8.59
N ALA A 202 11.25 1.05 9.27
CA ALA A 202 12.11 1.86 10.13
C ALA A 202 12.94 2.90 9.35
N ALA A 203 13.22 2.65 8.07
CA ALA A 203 13.87 3.61 7.18
C ALA A 203 12.96 4.81 6.85
N GLN A 204 11.65 4.66 6.96
CA GLN A 204 10.66 5.73 6.79
C GLN A 204 10.34 6.38 8.15
N ALA A 205 11.38 6.85 8.82
CA ALA A 205 11.35 7.30 10.21
C ALA A 205 10.39 8.47 10.44
N SER A 206 10.27 9.38 9.47
CA SER A 206 9.36 10.53 9.57
C SER A 206 7.90 10.13 9.79
N GLN A 207 7.51 8.92 9.39
CA GLN A 207 6.14 8.41 9.51
C GLN A 207 6.01 7.31 10.56
N THR A 208 7.04 6.50 10.77
CA THR A 208 6.92 5.26 11.55
C THR A 208 7.52 5.36 12.95
N GLU A 209 8.44 6.29 13.21
CA GLU A 209 9.18 6.34 14.46
C GLU A 209 8.27 6.60 15.66
N ALA A 210 7.33 7.54 15.56
CA ALA A 210 6.39 7.87 16.63
C ALA A 210 5.56 6.65 17.03
N VAL A 211 5.01 5.93 16.05
CA VAL A 211 4.22 4.71 16.27
C VAL A 211 5.09 3.63 16.93
N ARG A 212 6.30 3.39 16.42
CA ARG A 212 7.23 2.40 16.98
C ARG A 212 7.63 2.73 18.42
N ALA A 213 7.83 4.00 18.72
CA ALA A 213 8.15 4.45 20.09
C ALA A 213 6.98 4.23 21.06
N VAL A 214 5.75 4.44 20.62
CA VAL A 214 4.55 4.27 21.45
C VAL A 214 4.25 2.81 21.72
N VAL A 215 4.26 1.96 20.69
CA VAL A 215 3.84 0.56 20.83
C VAL A 215 5.00 -0.37 21.23
N GLY A 216 6.24 0.03 21.01
CA GLY A 216 7.43 -0.81 21.18
C GLY A 216 7.66 -1.81 20.04
N GLU A 217 8.90 -2.26 19.89
CA GLU A 217 9.32 -3.08 18.75
C GLU A 217 8.50 -4.37 18.58
N GLN A 218 8.33 -5.13 19.67
CA GLN A 218 7.63 -6.41 19.60
C GLN A 218 6.18 -6.24 19.15
N ALA A 219 5.44 -5.28 19.73
CA ALA A 219 4.06 -5.03 19.35
C ALA A 219 3.96 -4.46 17.93
N TYR A 220 4.92 -3.64 17.50
CA TYR A 220 4.95 -3.14 16.13
C TYR A 220 5.17 -4.27 15.12
N ARG A 221 6.06 -5.23 15.41
CA ARG A 221 6.27 -6.42 14.58
C ARG A 221 4.98 -7.24 14.44
N GLU A 222 4.21 -7.39 15.51
CA GLU A 222 2.90 -8.06 15.45
C GLU A 222 1.90 -7.30 14.56
N LEU A 223 1.91 -5.96 14.60
CA LEU A 223 1.04 -5.13 13.77
C LEU A 223 1.33 -5.26 12.27
N ILE A 224 2.60 -5.42 11.88
CA ILE A 224 3.03 -5.39 10.48
C ILE A 224 3.21 -6.76 9.83
N ARG A 225 3.07 -7.88 10.58
CA ARG A 225 3.44 -9.21 10.10
C ARG A 225 2.44 -9.87 9.14
N ILE A 226 1.24 -9.30 9.00
CA ILE A 226 0.18 -9.89 8.17
C ILE A 226 0.07 -9.14 6.86
N GLU A 227 0.10 -9.89 5.75
CA GLU A 227 -0.16 -9.36 4.41
C GLU A 227 -1.20 -10.23 3.73
N ARG A 228 -2.37 -9.66 3.47
CA ARG A 228 -3.52 -10.36 2.91
C ARG A 228 -4.08 -9.61 1.72
N PHE A 229 -4.32 -10.32 0.64
CA PHE A 229 -4.92 -9.76 -0.55
C PHE A 229 -6.01 -10.69 -1.09
N ALA A 230 -6.98 -10.09 -1.73
CA ALA A 230 -8.03 -10.78 -2.47
C ALA A 230 -7.97 -10.40 -3.94
N ALA A 231 -8.19 -11.37 -4.83
CA ALA A 231 -8.34 -11.09 -6.24
C ALA A 231 -9.60 -10.23 -6.44
N PHE A 232 -9.46 -9.13 -7.18
CA PHE A 232 -10.52 -8.15 -7.39
C PHE A 232 -10.87 -8.07 -8.88
N ALA A 233 -12.10 -8.51 -9.21
CA ALA A 233 -12.61 -8.37 -10.57
C ALA A 233 -13.19 -6.95 -10.77
N PRO A 234 -12.70 -6.15 -11.72
CA PRO A 234 -13.18 -4.78 -11.96
C PRO A 234 -14.69 -4.65 -12.23
N GLN A 235 -15.37 -5.74 -12.51
CA GLN A 235 -16.83 -5.79 -12.77
C GLN A 235 -17.67 -6.03 -11.51
N GLN A 236 -17.04 -6.25 -10.34
CA GLN A 236 -17.70 -6.55 -9.07
C GLN A 236 -17.62 -5.38 -8.09
N ALA A 237 -17.81 -4.14 -8.54
CA ALA A 237 -18.06 -3.06 -7.59
C ALA A 237 -19.27 -3.45 -6.73
N PRO A 238 -19.18 -3.38 -5.38
CA PRO A 238 -20.32 -3.67 -4.53
C PRO A 238 -21.47 -2.75 -4.96
N VAL A 239 -22.62 -3.34 -5.28
CA VAL A 239 -23.85 -2.59 -5.48
C VAL A 239 -24.12 -1.87 -4.15
N SER A 240 -23.96 -0.55 -4.15
CA SER A 240 -24.39 0.29 -3.03
C SER A 240 -25.79 -0.15 -2.64
N GLN A 241 -25.96 -0.79 -1.50
CA GLN A 241 -27.27 -0.91 -0.91
C GLN A 241 -27.67 0.51 -0.51
N ALA A 242 -28.39 1.17 -1.42
CA ALA A 242 -29.13 2.38 -1.08
C ALA A 242 -30.05 2.00 0.09
N MET A 243 -29.75 2.56 1.27
CA MET A 243 -30.65 2.52 2.39
C MET A 243 -31.97 3.18 1.96
N THR A 244 -33.01 2.38 1.84
CA THR A 244 -34.40 2.84 1.82
C THR A 244 -34.83 3.19 3.24
#